data_b299406c1c01210b940c572825e4d4c6
#
_entry.id   b299406c1c01210b940c572825e4d4c6
#
_cell.length_a   1.000
_cell.length_b   1.000
_cell.length_c   1.000
_cell.angle_alpha   90.00
_cell.angle_beta   90.00
_cell.angle_gamma   90.00
#
_symmetry.space_group_name_H-M   'P 1'
#
loop_
_entity.id
_entity.type
_entity.pdbx_description
1 polymer ?
#
loop_
_entity_poly.entity_id
_entity_poly.type
_entity_poly.pdbx_seq_one_letter_code
_entity_poly.pdbx_strand_id
1 'polypeptide(L)'
;MGDYARDVLVTTDWVADHLNDDSIRIVEVDEDPSLYAAAHIPGAIGFDWQRDLQDQQRRDFLDADSFGALMGERGIANEHTVVLYGDRNNWFAAYTYWYFRYYGHESVKLMNGPREKWIGEGRETSTETPAHPATEFTVVRQIESIRARRAQVEAALDSSTRLVDVRSPAEFAGEIISPDGYAHEGAQRAGHIPGAASVPWSQAVAEDGTFKSADELRRIYTDKGVLGSGEPVIAYCRIGERSAHTWFVLSELLGESDVRNYDGSWTEWGSLVGVPVETGA
;
A
#
# COMPACT_ATOMS: atom_id res chain seq x y z
N MET A 1 17.03 6.39 -12.11
CA MET A 1 16.19 5.48 -11.29
C MET A 1 17.10 4.41 -10.72
N GLY A 2 16.87 3.98 -9.46
CA GLY A 2 17.64 2.91 -8.85
C GLY A 2 17.49 1.59 -9.61
N ASP A 3 18.39 0.66 -9.33
CA ASP A 3 18.43 -0.68 -9.95
C ASP A 3 17.36 -1.60 -9.28
N TYR A 4 16.08 -1.18 -9.38
CA TYR A 4 14.95 -1.94 -8.84
C TYR A 4 14.63 -3.15 -9.70
N ALA A 5 14.07 -4.19 -9.09
CA ALA A 5 13.77 -5.45 -9.77
C ALA A 5 12.70 -5.32 -10.86
N ARG A 6 11.78 -4.33 -10.74
CA ARG A 6 10.70 -4.09 -11.69
C ARG A 6 10.58 -2.61 -12.05
N ASP A 7 10.13 -2.34 -13.26
CA ASP A 7 9.81 -0.99 -13.75
C ASP A 7 8.38 -0.59 -13.35
N VAL A 8 8.19 -0.31 -12.07
CA VAL A 8 6.88 0.02 -11.47
C VAL A 8 6.81 1.43 -10.89
N LEU A 9 7.90 2.20 -11.01
CA LEU A 9 7.97 3.59 -10.56
C LEU A 9 8.09 4.52 -11.75
N VAL A 10 7.41 5.66 -11.68
CA VAL A 10 7.56 6.79 -12.63
C VAL A 10 7.90 8.06 -11.86
N THR A 11 8.67 8.96 -12.47
CA THR A 11 9.00 10.25 -11.86
C THR A 11 7.86 11.25 -12.04
N THR A 12 7.89 12.34 -11.27
CA THR A 12 6.98 13.48 -11.47
C THR A 12 7.12 14.10 -12.88
N ASP A 13 8.35 14.11 -13.46
CA ASP A 13 8.58 14.54 -14.84
C ASP A 13 7.85 13.61 -15.83
N TRP A 14 8.00 12.29 -15.64
CA TRP A 14 7.32 11.34 -16.51
C TRP A 14 5.80 11.53 -16.47
N VAL A 15 5.22 11.72 -15.28
CA VAL A 15 3.78 11.99 -15.13
C VAL A 15 3.38 13.27 -15.86
N ALA A 16 4.17 14.35 -15.71
CA ALA A 16 3.91 15.62 -16.39
C ALA A 16 3.92 15.48 -17.92
N ASP A 17 4.82 14.67 -18.46
CA ASP A 17 4.93 14.43 -19.91
C ASP A 17 3.77 13.58 -20.46
N HIS A 18 3.02 12.87 -19.60
CA HIS A 18 1.95 11.93 -19.98
C HIS A 18 0.56 12.37 -19.53
N LEU A 19 0.36 13.62 -19.08
CA LEU A 19 -0.96 14.11 -18.62
C LEU A 19 -2.07 13.98 -19.68
N ASN A 20 -1.72 14.03 -20.96
CA ASN A 20 -2.66 13.97 -22.07
C ASN A 20 -2.60 12.65 -22.86
N ASP A 21 -2.03 11.60 -22.25
CA ASP A 21 -1.96 10.28 -22.88
C ASP A 21 -3.21 9.47 -22.51
N ASP A 22 -4.06 9.21 -23.50
CA ASP A 22 -5.32 8.48 -23.32
C ASP A 22 -5.13 7.03 -22.85
N SER A 23 -3.92 6.47 -22.97
CA SER A 23 -3.60 5.13 -22.46
C SER A 23 -3.22 5.13 -20.97
N ILE A 24 -3.07 6.30 -20.36
CA ILE A 24 -2.70 6.47 -18.95
C ILE A 24 -3.94 6.92 -18.15
N ARG A 25 -4.06 6.39 -16.94
CA ARG A 25 -5.02 6.87 -15.92
C ARG A 25 -4.26 7.22 -14.66
N ILE A 26 -4.22 8.49 -14.34
CA ILE A 26 -3.63 9.00 -13.10
C ILE A 26 -4.69 8.90 -12.01
N VAL A 27 -4.34 8.35 -10.86
CA VAL A 27 -5.28 8.10 -9.76
C VAL A 27 -4.68 8.61 -8.45
N GLU A 28 -5.39 9.48 -7.76
CA GLU A 28 -5.03 9.96 -6.42
C GLU A 28 -5.78 9.19 -5.34
N VAL A 29 -5.03 8.72 -4.34
CA VAL A 29 -5.60 8.04 -3.18
C VAL A 29 -4.88 8.53 -1.93
N ASP A 30 -5.58 9.37 -1.18
CA ASP A 30 -5.05 10.02 0.02
C ASP A 30 -5.58 9.36 1.30
N GLU A 31 -4.86 9.55 2.42
CA GLU A 31 -5.39 9.31 3.75
C GLU A 31 -6.60 10.22 4.02
N ASP A 32 -6.46 11.49 3.71
CA ASP A 32 -7.53 12.48 3.77
C ASP A 32 -8.11 12.73 2.36
N PRO A 33 -9.26 12.11 2.01
CA PRO A 33 -9.85 12.26 0.67
C PRO A 33 -10.25 13.70 0.31
N SER A 34 -10.30 14.61 1.29
CA SER A 34 -10.60 16.03 1.04
C SER A 34 -9.46 16.76 0.30
N LEU A 35 -8.24 16.24 0.36
CA LEU A 35 -7.07 16.80 -0.30
C LEU A 35 -7.23 16.81 -1.82
N TYR A 36 -7.83 15.77 -2.39
CA TYR A 36 -8.12 15.70 -3.83
C TYR A 36 -8.94 16.90 -4.31
N ALA A 37 -10.01 17.25 -3.58
CA ALA A 37 -10.86 18.38 -3.95
C ALA A 37 -10.15 19.74 -3.81
N ALA A 38 -9.15 19.83 -2.94
CA ALA A 38 -8.38 21.06 -2.74
C ALA A 38 -7.37 21.31 -3.87
N ALA A 39 -6.67 20.26 -4.31
CA ALA A 39 -5.73 20.32 -5.44
C ALA A 39 -5.29 18.90 -5.82
N HIS A 40 -5.32 18.52 -7.07
CA HIS A 40 -4.83 17.25 -7.60
C HIS A 40 -4.08 17.44 -8.92
N ILE A 41 -3.38 16.42 -9.40
CA ILE A 41 -2.74 16.42 -10.72
C ILE A 41 -3.83 16.56 -11.80
N PRO A 42 -3.70 17.45 -12.80
CA PRO A 42 -4.70 17.62 -13.85
C PRO A 42 -5.09 16.29 -14.49
N GLY A 43 -6.40 16.02 -14.58
CA GLY A 43 -6.92 14.76 -15.13
C GLY A 43 -6.87 13.55 -14.20
N ALA A 44 -6.38 13.69 -12.98
CA ALA A 44 -6.36 12.60 -12.01
C ALA A 44 -7.75 12.24 -11.49
N ILE A 45 -8.01 10.95 -11.35
CA ILE A 45 -9.23 10.37 -10.76
C ILE A 45 -9.00 10.22 -9.25
N GLY A 46 -9.89 10.74 -8.41
CA GLY A 46 -9.81 10.56 -6.95
C GLY A 46 -10.54 9.30 -6.51
N PHE A 47 -9.91 8.50 -5.63
CA PHE A 47 -10.56 7.43 -4.88
C PHE A 47 -10.56 7.75 -3.38
N ASP A 48 -11.70 7.57 -2.77
CA ASP A 48 -11.84 7.47 -1.31
C ASP A 48 -11.64 6.00 -0.94
N TRP A 49 -10.50 5.68 -0.30
CA TRP A 49 -10.12 4.31 -0.02
C TRP A 49 -11.13 3.56 0.88
N GLN A 50 -11.77 4.26 1.81
CA GLN A 50 -12.77 3.65 2.69
C GLN A 50 -14.08 3.35 1.96
N ARG A 51 -14.57 4.35 1.21
CA ARG A 51 -15.87 4.25 0.53
C ARG A 51 -15.78 3.42 -0.74
N ASP A 52 -14.74 3.64 -1.54
CA ASP A 52 -14.67 3.13 -2.92
C ASP A 52 -13.98 1.74 -3.00
N LEU A 53 -13.01 1.44 -2.11
CA LEU A 53 -12.21 0.22 -2.24
C LEU A 53 -12.57 -0.90 -1.26
N GLN A 54 -13.47 -0.66 -0.30
CA GLN A 54 -13.85 -1.65 0.72
C GLN A 54 -15.34 -1.99 0.67
N ASP A 55 -15.65 -3.25 0.96
CA ASP A 55 -17.02 -3.68 1.26
C ASP A 55 -17.49 -3.01 2.55
N GLN A 56 -18.54 -2.21 2.46
CA GLN A 56 -19.02 -1.38 3.56
C GLN A 56 -19.66 -2.16 4.71
N GLN A 57 -19.94 -3.43 4.53
CA GLN A 57 -20.56 -4.28 5.56
C GLN A 57 -19.56 -5.21 6.25
N ARG A 58 -18.59 -5.75 5.51
CA ARG A 58 -17.66 -6.78 5.99
C ARG A 58 -16.26 -6.26 6.26
N ARG A 59 -15.92 -5.05 5.86
CA ARG A 59 -14.54 -4.54 5.87
C ARG A 59 -13.59 -5.52 5.15
N ASP A 60 -13.99 -6.05 4.03
CA ASP A 60 -13.17 -6.85 3.14
C ASP A 60 -12.97 -6.08 1.82
N PHE A 61 -12.22 -6.62 0.90
CA PHE A 61 -12.15 -6.13 -0.44
C PHE A 61 -13.53 -6.17 -1.11
N LEU A 62 -13.74 -5.35 -2.11
CA LEU A 62 -14.84 -5.54 -3.04
C LEU A 62 -14.75 -6.96 -3.64
N ASP A 63 -15.84 -7.52 -4.11
CA ASP A 63 -15.74 -8.68 -4.99
C ASP A 63 -15.22 -8.27 -6.38
N ALA A 64 -14.85 -9.26 -7.19
CA ALA A 64 -14.24 -9.02 -8.50
C ALA A 64 -15.16 -8.22 -9.45
N ASP A 65 -16.46 -8.49 -9.41
CA ASP A 65 -17.44 -7.82 -10.27
C ASP A 65 -17.62 -6.35 -9.84
N SER A 66 -17.72 -6.11 -8.54
CA SER A 66 -17.83 -4.76 -7.97
C SER A 66 -16.57 -3.92 -8.22
N PHE A 67 -15.37 -4.53 -8.10
CA PHE A 67 -14.14 -3.84 -8.45
C PHE A 67 -14.08 -3.50 -9.95
N GLY A 68 -14.45 -4.44 -10.82
CA GLY A 68 -14.51 -4.21 -12.26
C GLY A 68 -15.49 -3.10 -12.64
N ALA A 69 -16.70 -3.11 -12.03
CA ALA A 69 -17.70 -2.07 -12.25
C ALA A 69 -17.20 -0.69 -11.81
N LEU A 70 -16.57 -0.58 -10.64
CA LEU A 70 -15.96 0.67 -10.14
C LEU A 70 -14.91 1.20 -11.12
N MET A 71 -13.99 0.35 -11.58
CA MET A 71 -12.95 0.77 -12.53
C MET A 71 -13.59 1.27 -13.83
N GLY A 72 -14.55 0.53 -14.39
CA GLY A 72 -15.26 0.92 -15.60
C GLY A 72 -16.01 2.23 -15.46
N GLU A 73 -16.73 2.45 -14.37
CA GLU A 73 -17.43 3.73 -14.07
C GLU A 73 -16.47 4.92 -13.99
N ARG A 74 -15.26 4.70 -13.52
CA ARG A 74 -14.21 5.72 -13.42
C ARG A 74 -13.39 5.89 -14.71
N GLY A 75 -13.77 5.20 -15.81
CA GLY A 75 -13.11 5.29 -17.10
C GLY A 75 -11.75 4.59 -17.16
N ILE A 76 -11.53 3.59 -16.30
CA ILE A 76 -10.36 2.74 -16.30
C ILE A 76 -10.70 1.43 -17.02
N ALA A 77 -9.92 1.06 -18.04
CA ALA A 77 -10.06 -0.19 -18.79
C ALA A 77 -8.83 -1.09 -18.57
N ASN A 78 -8.94 -2.36 -18.93
CA ASN A 78 -7.84 -3.32 -18.74
C ASN A 78 -6.56 -2.96 -19.51
N GLU A 79 -6.66 -2.24 -20.63
CA GLU A 79 -5.53 -1.79 -21.46
C GLU A 79 -4.83 -0.56 -20.90
N HIS A 80 -5.43 0.19 -19.96
CA HIS A 80 -4.81 1.38 -19.40
C HIS A 80 -3.66 1.03 -18.44
N THR A 81 -2.61 1.86 -18.49
CA THR A 81 -1.62 1.92 -17.40
C THR A 81 -2.16 2.85 -16.33
N VAL A 82 -2.34 2.32 -15.13
CA VAL A 82 -2.77 3.11 -13.97
C VAL A 82 -1.56 3.63 -13.22
N VAL A 83 -1.47 4.94 -13.02
CA VAL A 83 -0.41 5.59 -12.24
C VAL A 83 -1.00 6.15 -10.96
N LEU A 84 -0.60 5.58 -9.84
CA LEU A 84 -1.11 5.90 -8.51
C LEU A 84 -0.20 6.89 -7.80
N TYR A 85 -0.79 7.81 -7.06
CA TYR A 85 -0.10 8.71 -6.13
C TYR A 85 -1.04 9.11 -5.00
N GLY A 86 -0.51 9.72 -3.96
CA GLY A 86 -1.30 10.22 -2.83
C GLY A 86 -0.45 10.98 -1.82
N ASP A 87 -1.03 11.28 -0.68
CA ASP A 87 -0.38 11.92 0.45
C ASP A 87 0.52 10.97 1.26
N ARG A 88 1.11 11.44 2.34
CA ARG A 88 1.81 10.62 3.35
C ARG A 88 2.80 9.62 2.73
N ASN A 89 3.65 10.07 1.82
CA ASN A 89 4.64 9.21 1.13
C ASN A 89 3.99 8.04 0.37
N ASN A 90 2.83 8.26 -0.24
CA ASN A 90 2.11 7.29 -1.07
C ASN A 90 1.62 6.02 -0.34
N TRP A 91 1.41 6.04 0.97
CA TRP A 91 1.03 4.79 1.66
C TRP A 91 -0.33 4.24 1.19
N PHE A 92 -1.36 5.09 1.00
CA PHE A 92 -2.64 4.65 0.43
C PHE A 92 -2.59 4.40 -1.08
N ALA A 93 -1.74 5.11 -1.80
CA ALA A 93 -1.47 4.81 -3.20
C ALA A 93 -0.80 3.42 -3.34
N ALA A 94 0.14 3.07 -2.46
CA ALA A 94 0.73 1.72 -2.42
C ALA A 94 -0.27 0.64 -1.99
N TYR A 95 -1.21 0.98 -1.11
CA TYR A 95 -2.32 0.08 -0.74
C TYR A 95 -3.23 -0.18 -1.95
N THR A 96 -3.58 0.86 -2.70
CA THR A 96 -4.37 0.74 -3.93
C THR A 96 -3.59 0.01 -5.04
N TYR A 97 -2.27 0.23 -5.15
CA TYR A 97 -1.41 -0.57 -6.04
C TYR A 97 -1.52 -2.06 -5.73
N TRP A 98 -1.46 -2.44 -4.45
CA TRP A 98 -1.61 -3.81 -4.01
C TRP A 98 -2.99 -4.39 -4.35
N TYR A 99 -4.09 -3.58 -4.30
CA TYR A 99 -5.42 -3.96 -4.78
C TYR A 99 -5.40 -4.30 -6.28
N PHE A 100 -4.85 -3.42 -7.12
CA PHE A 100 -4.74 -3.68 -8.56
C PHE A 100 -3.98 -4.98 -8.82
N ARG A 101 -2.88 -5.21 -8.12
CA ARG A 101 -2.11 -6.46 -8.23
C ARG A 101 -2.91 -7.67 -7.76
N TYR A 102 -3.67 -7.53 -6.68
CA TYR A 102 -4.55 -8.60 -6.19
C TYR A 102 -5.62 -8.98 -7.22
N TYR A 103 -6.22 -8.02 -7.90
CA TYR A 103 -7.18 -8.26 -9.00
C TYR A 103 -6.53 -8.57 -10.35
N GLY A 104 -5.23 -8.82 -10.39
CA GLY A 104 -4.51 -9.30 -11.56
C GLY A 104 -4.21 -8.25 -12.61
N HIS A 105 -4.40 -6.96 -12.32
CA HIS A 105 -4.01 -5.88 -13.21
C HIS A 105 -2.50 -5.61 -13.08
N GLU A 106 -1.75 -5.86 -14.18
CA GLU A 106 -0.29 -5.76 -14.18
C GLU A 106 0.23 -4.38 -14.58
N SER A 107 -0.55 -3.64 -15.38
CA SER A 107 -0.18 -2.31 -15.88
C SER A 107 -0.48 -1.23 -14.84
N VAL A 108 0.15 -1.33 -13.66
CA VAL A 108 0.00 -0.38 -12.57
C VAL A 108 1.38 0.10 -12.11
N LYS A 109 1.51 1.41 -11.86
CA LYS A 109 2.75 2.07 -11.43
C LYS A 109 2.46 3.02 -10.25
N LEU A 110 3.49 3.33 -9.46
CA LEU A 110 3.47 4.43 -8.49
C LEU A 110 4.29 5.61 -9.01
N MET A 111 3.81 6.82 -8.79
CA MET A 111 4.65 8.01 -8.88
C MET A 111 5.69 7.99 -7.75
N ASN A 112 6.97 8.09 -8.07
CA ASN A 112 8.05 8.10 -7.10
C ASN A 112 8.16 9.46 -6.41
N GLY A 113 7.43 9.60 -5.34
CA GLY A 113 7.18 10.80 -4.56
C GLY A 113 5.68 11.05 -4.40
N PRO A 114 5.26 11.57 -3.22
CA PRO A 114 3.86 11.83 -2.91
C PRO A 114 3.34 13.09 -3.62
N ARG A 115 2.04 13.40 -3.43
CA ARG A 115 1.43 14.64 -3.94
C ARG A 115 2.16 15.90 -3.46
N GLU A 116 2.73 15.88 -2.26
CA GLU A 116 3.52 16.99 -1.70
C GLU A 116 4.75 17.30 -2.56
N LYS A 117 5.38 16.26 -3.13
CA LYS A 117 6.51 16.45 -4.05
C LYS A 117 6.07 17.13 -5.33
N TRP A 118 4.96 16.69 -5.95
CA TRP A 118 4.39 17.32 -7.15
C TRP A 118 4.11 18.81 -6.92
N ILE A 119 3.44 19.15 -5.81
CA ILE A 119 3.11 20.53 -5.44
C ILE A 119 4.39 21.32 -5.10
N GLY A 120 5.32 20.71 -4.36
CA GLY A 120 6.58 21.33 -3.95
C GLY A 120 7.50 21.66 -5.12
N GLU A 121 7.39 20.93 -6.24
CA GLU A 121 8.07 21.22 -7.50
C GLU A 121 7.39 22.35 -8.30
N GLY A 122 6.29 22.93 -7.79
CA GLY A 122 5.56 24.02 -8.44
C GLY A 122 4.81 23.58 -9.70
N ARG A 123 4.47 22.31 -9.83
CA ARG A 123 3.77 21.77 -10.99
C ARG A 123 2.29 22.18 -10.98
N GLU A 124 1.67 22.13 -12.14
CA GLU A 124 0.27 22.45 -12.33
C GLU A 124 -0.64 21.51 -11.50
N THR A 125 -1.66 22.10 -10.88
CA THR A 125 -2.72 21.37 -10.17
C THR A 125 -4.09 21.83 -10.65
N SER A 126 -5.10 20.97 -10.46
CA SER A 126 -6.50 21.23 -10.79
C SER A 126 -7.39 20.96 -9.58
N THR A 127 -8.57 21.54 -9.61
CA THR A 127 -9.71 21.21 -8.74
C THR A 127 -10.88 20.62 -9.53
N GLU A 128 -10.70 20.45 -10.85
CA GLU A 128 -11.74 19.96 -11.75
C GLU A 128 -11.73 18.42 -11.78
N THR A 129 -12.83 17.80 -11.37
CA THR A 129 -12.99 16.36 -11.51
C THR A 129 -13.05 15.96 -12.99
N PRO A 130 -12.14 15.10 -13.47
CA PRO A 130 -12.11 14.71 -14.86
C PRO A 130 -13.37 13.90 -15.24
N ALA A 131 -13.85 14.11 -16.44
CA ALA A 131 -14.96 13.35 -17.02
C ALA A 131 -14.42 12.32 -18.02
N HIS A 132 -13.90 11.20 -17.51
CA HIS A 132 -13.54 10.08 -18.38
C HIS A 132 -14.80 9.33 -18.80
N PRO A 133 -14.98 9.00 -20.10
CA PRO A 133 -16.06 8.12 -20.53
C PRO A 133 -15.99 6.78 -19.79
N ALA A 134 -17.14 6.23 -19.42
CA ALA A 134 -17.19 4.90 -18.83
C ALA A 134 -16.62 3.85 -19.80
N THR A 135 -15.90 2.88 -19.24
CA THR A 135 -15.24 1.78 -19.96
C THR A 135 -15.70 0.43 -19.40
N GLU A 136 -15.17 -0.65 -19.95
CA GLU A 136 -15.29 -1.97 -19.37
C GLU A 136 -13.97 -2.35 -18.69
N PHE A 137 -14.04 -2.90 -17.47
CA PHE A 137 -12.91 -3.48 -16.77
C PHE A 137 -13.31 -4.86 -16.25
N THR A 138 -12.56 -5.87 -16.63
CA THR A 138 -12.82 -7.26 -16.21
C THR A 138 -11.70 -7.79 -15.35
N VAL A 139 -12.04 -8.25 -14.16
CA VAL A 139 -11.11 -9.00 -13.29
C VAL A 139 -11.00 -10.43 -13.80
N VAL A 140 -9.90 -10.74 -14.48
CA VAL A 140 -9.67 -12.07 -15.06
C VAL A 140 -9.28 -13.11 -14.00
N ARG A 141 -8.56 -12.66 -12.96
CA ARG A 141 -8.08 -13.52 -11.86
C ARG A 141 -7.84 -12.71 -10.61
N GLN A 142 -7.93 -13.36 -9.45
CA GLN A 142 -7.48 -12.82 -8.17
C GLN A 142 -6.20 -13.52 -7.73
N ILE A 143 -5.19 -12.75 -7.28
CA ILE A 143 -3.88 -13.28 -6.87
C ILE A 143 -3.87 -13.37 -5.33
N GLU A 144 -4.51 -14.41 -4.79
CA GLU A 144 -4.61 -14.65 -3.35
C GLU A 144 -3.23 -14.81 -2.67
N SER A 145 -2.20 -15.22 -3.42
CA SER A 145 -0.87 -15.49 -2.87
C SER A 145 -0.15 -14.25 -2.31
N ILE A 146 -0.58 -13.04 -2.66
CA ILE A 146 0.02 -11.79 -2.14
C ILE A 146 -0.69 -11.26 -0.88
N ARG A 147 -1.79 -11.92 -0.45
CA ARG A 147 -2.55 -11.58 0.75
C ARG A 147 -2.36 -12.65 1.81
N ALA A 148 -2.08 -12.28 3.04
CA ALA A 148 -2.11 -13.18 4.18
C ALA A 148 -3.43 -13.04 4.93
N ARG A 149 -4.02 -14.16 5.31
CA ARG A 149 -5.18 -14.25 6.20
C ARG A 149 -4.71 -14.64 7.60
N ARG A 150 -5.53 -14.39 8.61
CA ARG A 150 -5.25 -14.74 10.02
C ARG A 150 -4.64 -16.14 10.19
N ALA A 151 -5.24 -17.16 9.59
CA ALA A 151 -4.75 -18.54 9.72
C ALA A 151 -3.30 -18.72 9.22
N GLN A 152 -2.87 -17.96 8.21
CA GLN A 152 -1.49 -17.98 7.72
C GLN A 152 -0.54 -17.28 8.68
N VAL A 153 -1.00 -16.23 9.36
CA VAL A 153 -0.22 -15.54 10.42
C VAL A 153 -0.10 -16.44 11.66
N GLU A 154 -1.19 -17.13 12.08
CA GLU A 154 -1.13 -18.13 13.14
C GLU A 154 -0.13 -19.24 12.82
N ALA A 155 -0.14 -19.77 11.58
CA ALA A 155 0.81 -20.80 11.14
C ALA A 155 2.27 -20.27 11.05
N ALA A 156 2.46 -18.98 10.84
CA ALA A 156 3.78 -18.36 10.78
C ALA A 156 4.51 -18.41 12.12
N LEU A 157 3.79 -18.44 13.26
CA LEU A 157 4.39 -18.49 14.59
C LEU A 157 5.23 -19.76 14.84
N ASP A 158 4.87 -20.86 14.19
CA ASP A 158 5.56 -22.16 14.31
C ASP A 158 6.36 -22.53 13.05
N SER A 159 6.72 -21.55 12.22
CA SER A 159 7.39 -21.76 10.94
C SER A 159 8.62 -20.86 10.77
N SER A 160 9.30 -20.97 9.63
CA SER A 160 10.40 -20.06 9.24
C SER A 160 9.92 -18.73 8.63
N THR A 161 8.61 -18.56 8.42
CA THR A 161 8.06 -17.33 7.85
C THR A 161 8.41 -16.11 8.69
N ARG A 162 8.95 -15.08 8.07
CA ARG A 162 9.32 -13.82 8.71
C ARG A 162 8.11 -12.91 8.84
N LEU A 163 7.80 -12.48 10.06
CA LEU A 163 6.79 -11.47 10.34
C LEU A 163 7.45 -10.10 10.45
N VAL A 164 6.88 -9.08 9.81
CA VAL A 164 7.39 -7.70 9.83
C VAL A 164 6.29 -6.77 10.28
N ASP A 165 6.48 -6.17 11.45
CA ASP A 165 5.66 -5.07 11.93
C ASP A 165 6.22 -3.75 11.41
N VAL A 166 5.43 -3.05 10.61
CA VAL A 166 5.87 -1.81 9.97
C VAL A 166 5.34 -0.55 10.66
N ARG A 167 4.69 -0.71 11.82
CA ARG A 167 4.19 0.38 12.64
C ARG A 167 5.34 1.16 13.30
N SER A 168 5.00 2.18 14.05
CA SER A 168 5.98 2.92 14.85
C SER A 168 6.58 2.05 15.97
N PRO A 169 7.81 2.36 16.45
CA PRO A 169 8.40 1.66 17.58
C PRO A 169 7.52 1.68 18.85
N ALA A 170 6.79 2.77 19.10
CA ALA A 170 5.89 2.88 20.25
C ALA A 170 4.67 1.95 20.12
N GLU A 171 4.10 1.78 18.91
CA GLU A 171 3.05 0.79 18.64
C GLU A 171 3.58 -0.63 18.83
N PHE A 172 4.78 -0.93 18.33
CA PHE A 172 5.43 -2.23 18.45
C PHE A 172 5.72 -2.59 19.90
N ALA A 173 6.33 -1.67 20.66
CA ALA A 173 6.65 -1.89 22.06
C ALA A 173 5.41 -2.03 22.97
N GLY A 174 4.24 -1.64 22.47
CA GLY A 174 3.00 -1.64 23.24
C GLY A 174 2.84 -0.43 24.15
N GLU A 175 3.59 0.64 23.91
CA GLU A 175 3.46 1.92 24.63
C GLU A 175 2.17 2.65 24.23
N ILE A 176 1.74 2.49 22.98
CA ILE A 176 0.48 3.00 22.45
C ILE A 176 -0.25 1.90 21.65
N ILE A 177 -1.58 1.95 21.61
CA ILE A 177 -2.39 1.04 20.80
C ILE A 177 -2.52 1.54 19.36
N SER A 178 -2.67 2.85 19.19
CA SER A 178 -2.76 3.53 17.89
C SER A 178 -2.20 4.95 18.01
N PRO A 179 -1.76 5.56 16.91
CA PRO A 179 -1.41 6.98 16.91
C PRO A 179 -2.60 7.87 17.24
N ASP A 180 -2.32 9.11 17.64
CA ASP A 180 -3.34 10.14 17.88
C ASP A 180 -4.22 10.35 16.64
N GLY A 181 -5.51 10.47 16.82
CA GLY A 181 -6.50 10.59 15.75
C GLY A 181 -7.06 9.28 15.22
N TYR A 182 -6.43 8.13 15.50
CA TYR A 182 -6.81 6.82 14.96
C TYR A 182 -7.38 5.85 16.00
N ALA A 183 -7.91 6.36 17.10
CA ALA A 183 -8.45 5.52 18.18
C ALA A 183 -9.58 4.57 17.72
N HIS A 184 -10.34 4.94 16.69
CA HIS A 184 -11.40 4.13 16.10
C HIS A 184 -10.88 2.89 15.32
N GLU A 185 -9.58 2.89 14.98
CA GLU A 185 -8.88 1.76 14.37
C GLU A 185 -7.97 1.03 15.38
N GLY A 186 -8.14 1.30 16.66
CA GLY A 186 -7.37 0.67 17.73
C GLY A 186 -7.77 -0.78 17.95
N ALA A 187 -6.79 -1.60 18.35
CA ALA A 187 -7.03 -2.95 18.87
C ALA A 187 -7.37 -2.93 20.35
N GLN A 188 -7.78 -4.09 20.92
CA GLN A 188 -8.05 -4.20 22.34
C GLN A 188 -6.78 -4.39 23.20
N ARG A 189 -5.67 -4.77 22.58
CA ARG A 189 -4.36 -4.97 23.23
C ARG A 189 -3.27 -4.18 22.51
N ALA A 190 -2.31 -3.70 23.29
CA ALA A 190 -1.07 -3.12 22.80
C ALA A 190 -0.01 -4.22 22.62
N GLY A 191 1.02 -3.96 21.80
CA GLY A 191 2.12 -4.87 21.54
C GLY A 191 2.23 -5.29 20.08
N HIS A 192 2.83 -6.46 19.83
CA HIS A 192 3.09 -6.99 18.49
C HIS A 192 2.90 -8.51 18.41
N ILE A 193 2.89 -9.06 17.20
CA ILE A 193 2.83 -10.51 16.97
C ILE A 193 4.19 -11.11 17.37
N PRO A 194 4.23 -12.21 18.16
CA PRO A 194 5.50 -12.80 18.62
C PRO A 194 6.46 -13.12 17.48
N GLY A 195 7.73 -12.78 17.71
CA GLY A 195 8.80 -13.01 16.73
C GLY A 195 8.83 -12.05 15.55
N ALA A 196 7.94 -11.05 15.49
CA ALA A 196 7.95 -10.05 14.42
C ALA A 196 9.17 -9.12 14.53
N ALA A 197 9.77 -8.79 13.39
CA ALA A 197 10.80 -7.76 13.31
C ALA A 197 10.14 -6.38 13.20
N SER A 198 10.63 -5.39 13.98
CA SER A 198 10.18 -4.00 13.90
C SER A 198 10.95 -3.26 12.80
N VAL A 199 10.26 -2.92 11.71
CA VAL A 199 10.80 -2.14 10.59
C VAL A 199 9.78 -1.09 10.17
N PRO A 200 9.79 0.10 10.79
CA PRO A 200 8.87 1.17 10.42
C PRO A 200 8.88 1.46 8.92
N TRP A 201 7.70 1.47 8.30
CA TRP A 201 7.53 1.64 6.84
C TRP A 201 8.23 2.90 6.30
N SER A 202 8.23 3.98 7.08
CA SER A 202 8.83 5.27 6.71
C SER A 202 10.35 5.20 6.52
N GLN A 203 11.02 4.15 7.00
CA GLN A 203 12.45 3.95 6.72
C GLN A 203 12.75 3.69 5.24
N ALA A 204 11.75 3.30 4.45
CA ALA A 204 11.93 2.99 3.03
C ALA A 204 11.97 4.23 2.13
N VAL A 205 11.63 5.41 2.64
CA VAL A 205 11.59 6.65 1.85
C VAL A 205 12.68 7.64 2.27
N ALA A 206 13.08 8.47 1.31
CA ALA A 206 13.96 9.60 1.51
C ALA A 206 13.17 10.82 2.04
N GLU A 207 13.85 11.91 2.33
CA GLU A 207 13.28 13.13 2.89
C GLU A 207 12.23 13.78 1.95
N ASP A 208 12.41 13.63 0.63
CA ASP A 208 11.47 14.13 -0.38
C ASP A 208 10.32 13.18 -0.71
N GLY A 209 10.19 12.08 0.05
CA GLY A 209 9.16 11.06 -0.11
C GLY A 209 9.41 10.06 -1.24
N THR A 210 10.53 10.15 -1.94
CA THR A 210 10.92 9.11 -2.93
C THR A 210 11.45 7.86 -2.26
N PHE A 211 11.34 6.70 -2.91
CA PHE A 211 11.93 5.47 -2.39
C PHE A 211 13.47 5.56 -2.38
N LYS A 212 14.06 5.03 -1.33
CA LYS A 212 15.51 4.84 -1.24
C LYS A 212 16.00 3.85 -2.29
N SER A 213 17.30 3.88 -2.61
CA SER A 213 17.91 2.96 -3.56
C SER A 213 17.69 1.48 -3.16
N ALA A 214 17.70 0.58 -4.13
CA ALA A 214 17.52 -0.85 -3.90
C ALA A 214 18.52 -1.40 -2.87
N ASP A 215 19.77 -0.93 -2.90
CA ASP A 215 20.80 -1.34 -1.96
C ASP A 215 20.54 -0.87 -0.52
N GLU A 216 20.05 0.36 -0.35
CA GLU A 216 19.66 0.88 0.97
C GLU A 216 18.44 0.14 1.51
N LEU A 217 17.42 -0.08 0.66
CA LEU A 217 16.24 -0.86 1.01
C LEU A 217 16.62 -2.27 1.43
N ARG A 218 17.45 -2.97 0.65
CA ARG A 218 17.90 -4.33 0.96
C ARG A 218 18.62 -4.38 2.30
N ARG A 219 19.50 -3.42 2.61
CA ARG A 219 20.18 -3.36 3.91
C ARG A 219 19.20 -3.19 5.07
N ILE A 220 18.22 -2.28 4.97
CA ILE A 220 17.24 -2.06 6.03
C ILE A 220 16.58 -3.38 6.47
N TYR A 221 16.14 -4.19 5.52
CA TYR A 221 15.42 -5.43 5.83
C TYR A 221 16.37 -6.60 6.19
N THR A 222 17.56 -6.64 5.60
CA THR A 222 18.57 -7.67 5.93
C THR A 222 19.12 -7.47 7.34
N ASP A 223 19.43 -6.24 7.75
CA ASP A 223 19.95 -5.92 9.09
C ASP A 223 18.95 -6.26 10.21
N LYS A 224 17.67 -6.36 9.87
CA LYS A 224 16.58 -6.77 10.76
C LYS A 224 16.22 -8.27 10.65
N GLY A 225 16.96 -9.04 9.86
CA GLY A 225 16.73 -10.47 9.67
C GLY A 225 15.45 -10.81 8.89
N VAL A 226 14.89 -9.84 8.18
CA VAL A 226 13.69 -10.03 7.34
C VAL A 226 14.06 -10.68 6.01
N LEU A 227 15.18 -10.24 5.43
CA LEU A 227 15.73 -10.75 4.17
C LEU A 227 17.05 -11.48 4.39
N GLY A 228 17.47 -12.27 3.39
CA GLY A 228 18.76 -12.97 3.34
C GLY A 228 18.67 -14.47 3.58
N SER A 229 17.57 -14.99 4.11
CA SER A 229 17.35 -16.42 4.33
C SER A 229 16.52 -17.10 3.24
N GLY A 230 15.87 -16.31 2.35
CA GLY A 230 14.97 -16.85 1.33
C GLY A 230 13.62 -17.34 1.87
N GLU A 231 13.30 -17.00 3.11
CA GLU A 231 12.05 -17.41 3.77
C GLU A 231 10.89 -16.51 3.35
N PRO A 232 9.64 -17.03 3.39
CA PRO A 232 8.45 -16.22 3.16
C PRO A 232 8.36 -15.05 4.13
N VAL A 233 7.80 -13.92 3.69
CA VAL A 233 7.61 -12.72 4.50
C VAL A 233 6.14 -12.35 4.56
N ILE A 234 5.63 -12.07 5.76
CA ILE A 234 4.32 -11.46 5.99
C ILE A 234 4.52 -10.11 6.66
N ALA A 235 4.14 -9.04 5.96
CA ALA A 235 4.13 -7.69 6.50
C ALA A 235 2.75 -7.34 7.07
N TYR A 236 2.72 -6.64 8.21
CA TYR A 236 1.49 -6.12 8.80
C TYR A 236 1.70 -4.75 9.42
N CYS A 237 0.61 -4.00 9.56
CA CYS A 237 0.62 -2.71 10.23
C CYS A 237 -0.57 -2.58 11.19
N ARG A 238 -1.43 -1.57 11.01
CA ARG A 238 -2.68 -1.37 11.73
C ARG A 238 -3.87 -2.00 10.99
N ILE A 239 -4.06 -1.66 9.72
CA ILE A 239 -5.18 -2.09 8.86
C ILE A 239 -4.74 -2.54 7.44
N GLY A 240 -3.44 -2.67 7.16
CA GLY A 240 -2.89 -3.18 5.89
C GLY A 240 -2.31 -2.13 4.93
N GLU A 241 -2.53 -0.84 5.15
CA GLU A 241 -2.12 0.25 4.26
C GLU A 241 -0.60 0.50 4.29
N ARG A 242 -0.02 0.70 5.48
CA ARG A 242 1.44 0.89 5.64
C ARG A 242 2.22 -0.38 5.28
N SER A 243 1.64 -1.54 5.55
CA SER A 243 2.26 -2.82 5.20
C SER A 243 2.15 -3.14 3.70
N ALA A 244 1.15 -2.61 2.98
CA ALA A 244 1.12 -2.67 1.53
C ALA A 244 2.27 -1.87 0.90
N HIS A 245 2.65 -0.73 1.49
CA HIS A 245 3.85 0.02 1.08
C HIS A 245 5.12 -0.82 1.27
N THR A 246 5.26 -1.53 2.40
CA THR A 246 6.38 -2.46 2.62
C THR A 246 6.31 -3.66 1.67
N TRP A 247 5.12 -4.21 1.42
CA TRP A 247 4.94 -5.25 0.40
C TRP A 247 5.42 -4.79 -0.98
N PHE A 248 5.06 -3.55 -1.38
CA PHE A 248 5.53 -2.97 -2.63
C PHE A 248 7.06 -2.89 -2.67
N VAL A 249 7.71 -2.45 -1.60
CA VAL A 249 9.17 -2.39 -1.52
C VAL A 249 9.78 -3.80 -1.67
N LEU A 250 9.33 -4.76 -0.89
CA LEU A 250 9.91 -6.10 -0.89
C LEU A 250 9.63 -6.86 -2.19
N SER A 251 8.37 -6.87 -2.64
CA SER A 251 7.95 -7.64 -3.80
C SER A 251 8.33 -6.97 -5.12
N GLU A 252 8.03 -5.67 -5.28
CA GLU A 252 8.17 -5.00 -6.56
C GLU A 252 9.54 -4.34 -6.76
N LEU A 253 10.07 -3.68 -5.71
CA LEU A 253 11.36 -3.00 -5.84
C LEU A 253 12.55 -3.94 -5.60
N LEU A 254 12.46 -4.87 -4.65
CA LEU A 254 13.54 -5.81 -4.32
C LEU A 254 13.39 -7.18 -5.00
N GLY A 255 12.21 -7.50 -5.56
CA GLY A 255 11.96 -8.72 -6.33
C GLY A 255 11.80 -9.97 -5.48
N GLU A 256 11.48 -9.85 -4.19
CA GLU A 256 11.21 -11.00 -3.33
C GLU A 256 9.89 -11.68 -3.73
N SER A 257 9.91 -13.00 -3.91
CA SER A 257 8.82 -13.73 -4.57
C SER A 257 7.68 -14.17 -3.65
N ASP A 258 7.91 -14.36 -2.35
CA ASP A 258 6.91 -14.81 -1.37
C ASP A 258 6.73 -13.77 -0.26
N VAL A 259 6.17 -12.63 -0.65
CA VAL A 259 5.82 -11.55 0.26
C VAL A 259 4.31 -11.39 0.28
N ARG A 260 3.73 -11.34 1.46
CA ARG A 260 2.28 -11.20 1.67
C ARG A 260 1.99 -10.02 2.57
N ASN A 261 0.91 -9.31 2.26
CA ASN A 261 0.37 -8.28 3.12
C ASN A 261 -0.78 -8.88 3.97
N TYR A 262 -0.66 -8.79 5.28
CA TYR A 262 -1.74 -9.12 6.21
C TYR A 262 -2.57 -7.88 6.51
N ASP A 263 -3.66 -7.70 5.78
CA ASP A 263 -4.51 -6.51 5.88
C ASP A 263 -5.42 -6.49 7.12
N GLY A 264 -5.74 -7.63 7.71
CA GLY A 264 -6.36 -7.68 9.05
C GLY A 264 -5.50 -6.99 10.09
N SER A 265 -4.20 -7.16 10.00
CA SER A 265 -3.17 -6.43 10.73
C SER A 265 -3.39 -6.42 12.26
N TRP A 266 -2.87 -5.38 12.93
CA TRP A 266 -2.98 -5.28 14.39
C TRP A 266 -4.43 -5.08 14.86
N THR A 267 -5.25 -4.40 14.10
CA THR A 267 -6.68 -4.21 14.43
C THR A 267 -7.41 -5.54 14.57
N GLU A 268 -7.10 -6.51 13.71
CA GLU A 268 -7.61 -7.89 13.86
C GLU A 268 -6.85 -8.64 14.96
N TRP A 269 -5.52 -8.81 14.83
CA TRP A 269 -4.73 -9.64 15.72
C TRP A 269 -4.82 -9.21 17.19
N GLY A 270 -4.63 -7.93 17.46
CA GLY A 270 -4.70 -7.36 18.80
C GLY A 270 -6.08 -7.42 19.45
N SER A 271 -7.13 -7.72 18.68
CA SER A 271 -8.51 -7.86 19.15
C SER A 271 -8.96 -9.32 19.28
N LEU A 272 -8.21 -10.28 18.74
CA LEU A 272 -8.55 -11.69 18.81
C LEU A 272 -8.40 -12.25 20.23
N VAL A 273 -9.32 -13.14 20.62
CA VAL A 273 -9.23 -13.91 21.86
C VAL A 273 -8.31 -15.12 21.66
N GLY A 274 -7.40 -15.35 22.59
CA GLY A 274 -6.58 -16.57 22.63
C GLY A 274 -5.30 -16.56 21.80
N VAL A 275 -5.03 -15.51 21.02
CA VAL A 275 -3.75 -15.40 20.29
C VAL A 275 -2.66 -14.76 21.16
N PRO A 276 -1.38 -15.13 20.98
CA PRO A 276 -0.28 -14.56 21.73
C PRO A 276 0.05 -13.13 21.29
N VAL A 277 0.56 -12.33 22.23
CA VAL A 277 1.02 -10.95 22.02
C VAL A 277 2.30 -10.75 22.82
N GLU A 278 3.27 -10.08 22.23
CA GLU A 278 4.49 -9.62 22.91
C GLU A 278 4.50 -8.09 23.04
N THR A 279 5.20 -7.59 24.06
CA THR A 279 5.46 -6.17 24.31
C THR A 279 6.94 -5.95 24.59
N GLY A 280 7.39 -4.72 24.44
CA GLY A 280 8.81 -4.37 24.54
C GLY A 280 9.52 -4.41 23.17
N ALA A 281 10.79 -3.99 23.17
CA ALA A 281 11.61 -3.88 21.94
C ALA A 281 12.32 -5.19 21.61
#